data_5a255ba18e8686a4e78aec8e4c16389f
#
_entry.id   5a255ba18e8686a4e78aec8e4c16389f
#
_cell.length_a   1.000
_cell.length_b   1.000
_cell.length_c   1.000
_cell.angle_alpha   90.00
_cell.angle_beta   90.00
_cell.angle_gamma   90.00
#
_symmetry.space_group_name_H-M   'P 1'
#
loop_
_entity.id
_entity.type
_entity.pdbx_description
1 polymer ?
#
loop_
_entity_poly.entity_id
_entity_poly.type
_entity_poly.pdbx_seq_one_letter_code
_entity_poly.pdbx_strand_id
1 'polypeptide(L)'
;MSNIADRDPHAWRVPRFFAVAGIAILLTACANSQRMRTMQELQTTADARTVSPAFERYTKQTLLDGLWKRPQLSARDRSIVTLSVLIARNQTVEMPFHFGLALDNGVKPAEISEMIAHLAFYSGWANATAAAEIAGHVFDQRGIGDGELPAADVELLPLNEVTEKQRAEAVQENFGQVAPGVVQYTTDVLFRDLWLRPGLAPRDRSLVTVSALVANGQVAQIPYHLNRAMDNGLTRAEASEVLTQLAFYAGWPNVFSAMPAFKDVLMKRPS
;
A
#
# COMPACT_ATOMS: atom_id res chain seq x y z
N MET A 1 -85.71 3.72 26.28
CA MET A 1 -85.27 4.44 27.48
C MET A 1 -83.77 4.42 27.52
N SER A 2 -83.21 5.48 27.05
CA SER A 2 -82.25 6.46 27.65
C SER A 2 -81.03 5.81 28.25
N ASN A 3 -79.79 6.23 28.01
CA ASN A 3 -79.32 7.59 27.87
C ASN A 3 -77.90 7.59 27.27
N ILE A 4 -77.64 8.60 26.56
CA ILE A 4 -76.35 9.04 25.96
C ILE A 4 -75.48 9.65 27.05
N ALA A 5 -74.16 9.43 26.98
CA ALA A 5 -73.17 10.27 27.63
C ALA A 5 -71.97 10.44 26.74
N ASP A 6 -71.77 11.64 26.44
CA ASP A 6 -70.77 12.42 25.70
C ASP A 6 -69.33 12.19 26.17
N ARG A 7 -68.37 12.19 25.26
CA ARG A 7 -66.95 12.23 25.56
C ARG A 7 -66.20 13.12 24.60
N ASP A 8 -65.63 14.07 25.18
CA ASP A 8 -64.71 15.09 24.63
C ASP A 8 -63.37 14.51 24.14
N PRO A 9 -62.84 14.91 22.96
CA PRO A 9 -61.59 14.43 22.42
C PRO A 9 -60.54 15.55 22.38
N HIS A 10 -59.80 15.74 23.44
CA HIS A 10 -58.55 16.51 23.37
C HIS A 10 -57.44 15.83 24.20
N ALA A 11 -56.70 14.90 23.58
CA ALA A 11 -55.40 14.45 24.07
C ALA A 11 -54.27 15.00 23.18
N TRP A 12 -53.49 15.87 23.76
CA TRP A 12 -52.33 16.50 23.15
C TRP A 12 -51.30 15.46 22.74
N ARG A 13 -50.94 15.45 21.45
CA ARG A 13 -49.75 14.73 20.93
C ARG A 13 -48.52 15.60 21.08
N VAL A 14 -47.62 15.21 21.93
CA VAL A 14 -46.25 15.73 22.01
C VAL A 14 -45.41 15.10 20.88
N PRO A 15 -44.72 15.85 20.01
CA PRO A 15 -43.86 15.25 18.98
C PRO A 15 -42.59 14.69 19.59
N ARG A 16 -42.34 13.40 19.36
CA ARG A 16 -41.10 12.70 19.66
C ARG A 16 -40.07 13.00 18.56
N PHE A 17 -39.42 14.14 18.65
CA PHE A 17 -38.32 14.48 17.75
C PHE A 17 -37.07 14.97 18.52
N PHE A 18 -36.49 14.16 19.41
CA PHE A 18 -35.18 14.50 19.98
C PHE A 18 -34.44 13.26 20.51
N ALA A 19 -34.35 12.16 19.74
CA ALA A 19 -33.61 10.98 20.20
C ALA A 19 -32.62 10.39 19.17
N VAL A 20 -32.54 10.93 17.93
CA VAL A 20 -31.70 10.34 16.88
C VAL A 20 -30.32 10.99 16.75
N ALA A 21 -30.17 12.27 17.09
CA ALA A 21 -28.89 12.98 16.96
C ALA A 21 -27.84 12.58 18.02
N GLY A 22 -28.26 12.19 19.22
CA GLY A 22 -27.34 11.83 20.31
C GLY A 22 -26.68 10.46 20.13
N ILE A 23 -27.35 9.52 19.46
CA ILE A 23 -26.84 8.15 19.27
C ILE A 23 -25.75 8.11 18.18
N ALA A 24 -25.87 8.92 17.12
CA ALA A 24 -24.88 8.99 16.06
C ALA A 24 -23.53 9.58 16.55
N ILE A 25 -23.57 10.58 17.43
CA ILE A 25 -22.36 11.21 17.99
C ILE A 25 -21.65 10.27 18.98
N LEU A 26 -22.39 9.49 19.74
CA LEU A 26 -21.83 8.48 20.67
C LEU A 26 -21.20 7.31 19.91
N LEU A 27 -21.79 6.85 18.82
CA LEU A 27 -21.24 5.77 17.99
C LEU A 27 -19.97 6.18 17.26
N THR A 28 -19.87 7.40 16.77
CA THR A 28 -18.64 7.94 16.15
C THR A 28 -17.52 8.17 17.17
N ALA A 29 -17.83 8.62 18.37
CA ALA A 29 -16.85 8.78 19.45
C ALA A 29 -16.34 7.42 19.95
N CYS A 30 -17.19 6.41 20.08
CA CYS A 30 -16.79 5.05 20.43
C CYS A 30 -15.95 4.39 19.33
N ALA A 31 -16.30 4.56 18.06
CA ALA A 31 -15.53 4.06 16.93
C ALA A 31 -14.15 4.72 16.86
N ASN A 32 -14.05 6.02 17.09
CA ASN A 32 -12.76 6.72 17.16
C ASN A 32 -11.91 6.33 18.37
N SER A 33 -12.53 6.08 19.53
CA SER A 33 -11.79 5.62 20.71
C SER A 33 -11.34 4.16 20.60
N GLN A 34 -12.11 3.31 19.93
CA GLN A 34 -11.69 1.96 19.56
C GLN A 34 -10.59 1.97 18.50
N ARG A 35 -10.69 2.83 17.48
CA ARG A 35 -9.62 3.05 16.49
C ARG A 35 -8.30 3.45 17.14
N MET A 36 -8.33 4.41 18.06
CA MET A 36 -7.11 4.84 18.77
C MET A 36 -6.55 3.75 19.69
N ARG A 37 -7.40 2.94 20.34
CA ARG A 37 -6.94 1.79 21.13
C ARG A 37 -6.33 0.71 20.27
N THR A 38 -6.93 0.35 19.13
CA THR A 38 -6.39 -0.66 18.20
C THR A 38 -5.05 -0.21 17.60
N MET A 39 -4.91 1.08 17.26
CA MET A 39 -3.64 1.65 16.80
C MET A 39 -2.57 1.64 17.91
N GLN A 40 -2.95 1.87 19.15
CA GLN A 40 -2.04 1.89 20.29
C GLN A 40 -1.68 0.48 20.78
N GLU A 41 -2.57 -0.48 20.65
CA GLU A 41 -2.35 -1.90 21.00
C GLU A 41 -1.48 -2.63 19.96
N LEU A 42 -1.55 -2.27 18.67
CA LEU A 42 -0.67 -2.82 17.63
C LEU A 42 0.74 -2.17 17.63
N GLN A 43 0.89 -0.97 18.19
CA GLN A 43 2.18 -0.30 18.26
C GLN A 43 3.15 -0.90 19.29
N THR A 44 2.63 -1.62 20.31
CA THR A 44 3.46 -2.31 21.28
C THR A 44 2.65 -3.42 21.91
N THR A 45 2.87 -4.65 21.48
CA THR A 45 2.42 -5.78 22.27
C THR A 45 3.12 -5.69 23.64
N ALA A 46 2.40 -5.95 24.72
CA ALA A 46 2.98 -5.99 26.05
C ALA A 46 4.24 -6.88 26.09
N ASP A 47 4.27 -7.91 25.25
CA ASP A 47 5.36 -8.85 25.07
C ASP A 47 6.65 -8.22 24.51
N ALA A 48 6.57 -7.29 23.57
CA ALA A 48 7.76 -6.63 23.00
C ALA A 48 8.51 -5.81 24.06
N ARG A 49 7.79 -5.10 24.94
CA ARG A 49 8.39 -4.34 26.06
C ARG A 49 9.09 -5.25 27.05
N THR A 50 8.49 -6.38 27.36
CA THR A 50 9.00 -7.34 28.33
C THR A 50 10.21 -8.09 27.78
N VAL A 51 10.15 -8.49 26.50
CA VAL A 51 11.20 -9.30 25.86
C VAL A 51 12.36 -8.45 25.37
N SER A 52 12.11 -7.25 24.83
CA SER A 52 13.16 -6.38 24.27
C SER A 52 12.88 -4.90 24.51
N PRO A 53 13.23 -4.36 25.70
CA PRO A 53 13.04 -2.94 26.01
C PRO A 53 13.78 -1.99 25.05
N ALA A 54 14.93 -2.42 24.51
CA ALA A 54 15.67 -1.64 23.55
C ALA A 54 14.92 -1.55 22.21
N PHE A 55 14.32 -2.65 21.72
CA PHE A 55 13.49 -2.65 20.51
C PHE A 55 12.28 -1.72 20.68
N GLU A 56 11.60 -1.78 21.80
CA GLU A 56 10.49 -0.87 22.12
C GLU A 56 10.92 0.61 22.06
N ARG A 57 12.06 0.94 22.67
CA ARG A 57 12.62 2.30 22.63
C ARG A 57 12.91 2.74 21.19
N TYR A 58 13.56 1.90 20.37
CA TYR A 58 13.85 2.21 18.97
C TYR A 58 12.57 2.33 18.14
N THR A 59 11.58 1.48 18.38
CA THR A 59 10.27 1.59 17.71
C THR A 59 9.64 2.94 17.97
N LYS A 60 9.57 3.39 19.21
CA LYS A 60 8.96 4.69 19.54
C LYS A 60 9.79 5.86 19.06
N GLN A 61 11.05 5.94 19.48
CA GLN A 61 11.84 7.16 19.31
C GLN A 61 12.44 7.28 17.93
N THR A 62 12.91 6.16 17.34
CA THR A 62 13.64 6.19 16.07
C THR A 62 12.71 5.93 14.89
N LEU A 63 11.85 4.92 14.98
CA LEU A 63 10.93 4.56 13.89
C LEU A 63 9.74 5.53 13.84
N LEU A 64 8.90 5.56 14.87
CA LEU A 64 7.63 6.31 14.83
C LEU A 64 7.84 7.83 14.96
N ASP A 65 8.64 8.27 15.94
CA ASP A 65 8.89 9.69 16.17
C ASP A 65 9.99 10.27 15.28
N GLY A 66 10.88 9.43 14.75
CA GLY A 66 11.95 9.80 13.84
C GLY A 66 11.57 9.59 12.37
N LEU A 67 11.75 8.37 11.88
CA LEU A 67 11.62 8.01 10.45
C LEU A 67 10.28 8.44 9.84
N TRP A 68 9.16 8.08 10.48
CA TRP A 68 7.81 8.37 9.95
C TRP A 68 7.47 9.86 9.91
N LYS A 69 8.20 10.70 10.64
CA LYS A 69 8.01 12.17 10.66
C LYS A 69 8.97 12.94 9.75
N ARG A 70 9.87 12.26 9.05
CA ARG A 70 10.81 12.91 8.12
C ARG A 70 10.06 13.47 6.90
N PRO A 71 10.29 14.74 6.51
CA PRO A 71 9.48 15.42 5.50
C PRO A 71 9.85 15.05 4.05
N GLN A 72 10.95 14.33 3.82
CA GLN A 72 11.48 14.05 2.47
C GLN A 72 10.67 13.01 1.69
N LEU A 73 9.78 12.27 2.35
CA LEU A 73 8.83 11.35 1.73
C LEU A 73 7.49 11.50 2.42
N SER A 74 6.41 11.56 1.66
CA SER A 74 5.06 11.68 2.23
C SER A 74 4.69 10.46 3.07
N ALA A 75 3.76 10.62 4.04
CA ALA A 75 3.25 9.51 4.82
C ALA A 75 2.59 8.43 3.94
N ARG A 76 1.91 8.86 2.85
CA ARG A 76 1.34 7.98 1.84
C ARG A 76 2.42 7.14 1.15
N ASP A 77 3.49 7.77 0.66
CA ASP A 77 4.56 7.05 -0.03
C ASP A 77 5.34 6.13 0.92
N ARG A 78 5.53 6.54 2.18
CA ARG A 78 6.10 5.66 3.22
C ARG A 78 5.26 4.40 3.41
N SER A 79 3.93 4.54 3.38
CA SER A 79 3.01 3.40 3.45
C SER A 79 3.13 2.48 2.23
N ILE A 80 3.21 3.04 1.01
CA ILE A 80 3.43 2.27 -0.22
C ILE A 80 4.74 1.49 -0.15
N VAL A 81 5.85 2.14 0.23
CA VAL A 81 7.16 1.49 0.39
C VAL A 81 7.09 0.36 1.41
N THR A 82 6.52 0.64 2.58
CA THR A 82 6.41 -0.34 3.67
C THR A 82 5.57 -1.55 3.28
N LEU A 83 4.36 -1.34 2.74
CA LEU A 83 3.50 -2.43 2.26
C LEU A 83 4.20 -3.26 1.18
N SER A 84 4.93 -2.62 0.27
CA SER A 84 5.69 -3.34 -0.76
C SER A 84 6.72 -4.29 -0.17
N VAL A 85 7.42 -3.88 0.88
CA VAL A 85 8.36 -4.74 1.61
C VAL A 85 7.63 -5.89 2.30
N LEU A 86 6.57 -5.59 3.05
CA LEU A 86 5.85 -6.58 3.82
C LEU A 86 5.26 -7.67 2.91
N ILE A 87 4.65 -7.28 1.80
CA ILE A 87 4.09 -8.20 0.81
C ILE A 87 5.22 -9.00 0.15
N ALA A 88 6.27 -8.32 -0.33
CA ALA A 88 7.37 -8.96 -1.04
C ALA A 88 8.10 -10.01 -0.18
N ARG A 89 8.14 -9.82 1.12
CA ARG A 89 8.80 -10.71 2.09
C ARG A 89 7.86 -11.58 2.89
N ASN A 90 6.57 -11.57 2.57
CA ASN A 90 5.52 -12.33 3.28
C ASN A 90 5.52 -12.10 4.80
N GLN A 91 5.66 -10.84 5.24
CA GLN A 91 5.68 -10.47 6.65
C GLN A 91 4.25 -10.24 7.17
N THR A 92 3.48 -11.29 7.26
CA THR A 92 2.03 -11.29 7.49
C THR A 92 1.61 -10.71 8.84
N VAL A 93 2.46 -10.80 9.87
CA VAL A 93 2.16 -10.29 11.23
C VAL A 93 1.96 -8.76 11.24
N GLU A 94 2.77 -8.05 10.45
CA GLU A 94 2.73 -6.58 10.39
C GLU A 94 1.73 -6.04 9.35
N MET A 95 1.31 -6.87 8.38
CA MET A 95 0.44 -6.43 7.28
C MET A 95 -0.89 -5.81 7.76
N PRO A 96 -1.65 -6.37 8.72
CA PRO A 96 -2.94 -5.80 9.12
C PRO A 96 -2.82 -4.35 9.59
N PHE A 97 -1.82 -4.07 10.43
CA PHE A 97 -1.54 -2.73 10.91
C PHE A 97 -1.17 -1.79 9.75
N HIS A 98 -0.26 -2.20 8.88
CA HIS A 98 0.23 -1.34 7.80
C HIS A 98 -0.78 -1.14 6.67
N PHE A 99 -1.68 -2.08 6.39
CA PHE A 99 -2.83 -1.85 5.51
C PHE A 99 -3.74 -0.77 6.09
N GLY A 100 -4.07 -0.87 7.39
CA GLY A 100 -4.84 0.15 8.08
C GLY A 100 -4.17 1.52 8.03
N LEU A 101 -2.87 1.58 8.34
CA LEU A 101 -2.08 2.81 8.31
C LEU A 101 -1.99 3.41 6.89
N ALA A 102 -1.87 2.58 5.87
CA ALA A 102 -1.83 3.04 4.47
C ALA A 102 -3.15 3.73 4.08
N LEU A 103 -4.29 3.14 4.43
CA LEU A 103 -5.61 3.75 4.23
C LEU A 103 -5.73 5.07 4.99
N ASP A 104 -5.27 5.13 6.23
CA ASP A 104 -5.28 6.35 7.05
C ASP A 104 -4.37 7.45 6.47
N ASN A 105 -3.28 7.07 5.82
CA ASN A 105 -2.35 7.97 5.12
C ASN A 105 -2.78 8.30 3.68
N GLY A 106 -3.97 7.87 3.25
CA GLY A 106 -4.59 8.26 1.98
C GLY A 106 -4.22 7.36 0.78
N VAL A 107 -3.65 6.17 1.01
CA VAL A 107 -3.60 5.14 -0.04
C VAL A 107 -4.99 4.58 -0.22
N LYS A 108 -5.48 4.58 -1.45
CA LYS A 108 -6.85 4.14 -1.76
C LYS A 108 -6.97 2.62 -1.76
N PRO A 109 -8.16 2.05 -1.46
CA PRO A 109 -8.40 0.61 -1.58
C PRO A 109 -8.04 0.06 -2.96
N ALA A 110 -8.41 0.77 -4.03
CA ALA A 110 -8.06 0.41 -5.40
C ALA A 110 -6.53 0.35 -5.63
N GLU A 111 -5.77 1.27 -5.05
CA GLU A 111 -4.32 1.29 -5.15
C GLU A 111 -3.69 0.09 -4.42
N ILE A 112 -4.21 -0.26 -3.24
CA ILE A 112 -3.77 -1.45 -2.50
C ILE A 112 -4.05 -2.72 -3.30
N SER A 113 -5.23 -2.84 -3.90
CA SER A 113 -5.58 -3.96 -4.79
C SER A 113 -4.61 -4.10 -5.96
N GLU A 114 -4.30 -2.99 -6.64
CA GLU A 114 -3.32 -2.96 -7.73
C GLU A 114 -1.89 -3.25 -7.29
N MET A 115 -1.48 -2.83 -6.07
CA MET A 115 -0.18 -3.18 -5.49
C MET A 115 -0.07 -4.69 -5.27
N ILE A 116 -1.10 -5.33 -4.76
CA ILE A 116 -1.14 -6.79 -4.55
C ILE A 116 -1.01 -7.53 -5.89
N ALA A 117 -1.82 -7.13 -6.89
CA ALA A 117 -1.75 -7.71 -8.24
C ALA A 117 -0.35 -7.53 -8.86
N HIS A 118 0.24 -6.34 -8.72
CA HIS A 118 1.59 -6.05 -9.23
C HIS A 118 2.67 -6.91 -8.53
N LEU A 119 2.59 -7.05 -7.23
CA LEU A 119 3.55 -7.83 -6.45
C LEU A 119 3.41 -9.34 -6.64
N ALA A 120 2.30 -9.85 -7.16
CA ALA A 120 2.22 -11.24 -7.60
C ALA A 120 3.29 -11.56 -8.66
N PHE A 121 3.56 -10.63 -9.57
CA PHE A 121 4.58 -10.78 -10.61
C PHE A 121 6.01 -10.51 -10.11
N TYR A 122 6.18 -9.58 -9.16
CA TYR A 122 7.51 -9.19 -8.67
C TYR A 122 7.99 -9.92 -7.42
N SER A 123 7.07 -10.58 -6.70
CA SER A 123 7.40 -11.26 -5.44
C SER A 123 6.80 -12.65 -5.32
N GLY A 124 6.05 -13.08 -6.32
CA GLY A 124 5.45 -14.40 -6.40
C GLY A 124 4.00 -14.47 -5.91
N TRP A 125 3.26 -15.40 -6.49
CA TRP A 125 1.81 -15.56 -6.30
C TRP A 125 1.42 -15.82 -4.85
N ALA A 126 2.16 -16.66 -4.13
CA ALA A 126 1.86 -16.99 -2.74
C ALA A 126 1.90 -15.79 -1.81
N ASN A 127 2.85 -14.86 -2.02
CA ASN A 127 2.96 -13.63 -1.24
C ASN A 127 1.76 -12.72 -1.50
N ALA A 128 1.35 -12.58 -2.76
CA ALA A 128 0.18 -11.80 -3.14
C ALA A 128 -1.13 -12.40 -2.59
N THR A 129 -1.27 -13.73 -2.61
CA THR A 129 -2.44 -14.42 -2.05
C THR A 129 -2.58 -14.14 -0.55
N ALA A 130 -1.50 -14.28 0.22
CA ALA A 130 -1.50 -13.98 1.64
C ALA A 130 -1.85 -12.50 1.92
N ALA A 131 -1.29 -11.59 1.12
CA ALA A 131 -1.60 -10.16 1.23
C ALA A 131 -3.06 -9.84 0.89
N ALA A 132 -3.64 -10.49 -0.12
CA ALA A 132 -5.03 -10.31 -0.52
C ALA A 132 -6.00 -10.78 0.59
N GLU A 133 -5.72 -11.92 1.21
CA GLU A 133 -6.51 -12.43 2.33
C GLU A 133 -6.52 -11.44 3.51
N ILE A 134 -5.33 -10.95 3.89
CA ILE A 134 -5.19 -10.00 5.00
C ILE A 134 -5.85 -8.64 4.66
N ALA A 135 -5.65 -8.15 3.43
CA ALA A 135 -6.26 -6.91 2.98
C ALA A 135 -7.79 -7.01 2.99
N GLY A 136 -8.37 -8.15 2.56
CA GLY A 136 -9.81 -8.42 2.63
C GLY A 136 -10.36 -8.26 4.04
N HIS A 137 -9.73 -8.86 5.04
CA HIS A 137 -10.14 -8.69 6.45
C HIS A 137 -10.08 -7.23 6.92
N VAL A 138 -9.05 -6.48 6.50
CA VAL A 138 -8.93 -5.05 6.85
C VAL A 138 -10.01 -4.23 6.14
N PHE A 139 -10.32 -4.54 4.89
CA PHE A 139 -11.37 -3.87 4.12
C PHE A 139 -12.74 -4.11 4.74
N ASP A 140 -13.06 -5.35 5.10
CA ASP A 140 -14.31 -5.70 5.80
C ASP A 140 -14.47 -4.92 7.11
N GLN A 141 -13.41 -4.85 7.93
CA GLN A 141 -13.41 -4.09 9.19
C GLN A 141 -13.62 -2.58 8.98
N ARG A 142 -13.26 -2.08 7.82
CA ARG A 142 -13.39 -0.65 7.47
C ARG A 142 -14.63 -0.33 6.64
N GLY A 143 -15.43 -1.34 6.29
CA GLY A 143 -16.62 -1.19 5.47
C GLY A 143 -16.33 -0.79 4.02
N ILE A 144 -15.15 -1.17 3.51
CA ILE A 144 -14.74 -0.97 2.12
C ILE A 144 -15.37 -2.07 1.28
N GLY A 145 -16.18 -1.70 0.30
CA GLY A 145 -16.88 -2.62 -0.58
C GLY A 145 -16.29 -2.71 -1.99
N ASP A 146 -16.84 -3.63 -2.79
CA ASP A 146 -16.40 -3.91 -4.16
C ASP A 146 -16.40 -2.67 -5.06
N GLY A 147 -17.28 -1.71 -4.81
CA GLY A 147 -17.35 -0.45 -5.57
C GLY A 147 -16.13 0.48 -5.41
N GLU A 148 -15.26 0.21 -4.42
CA GLU A 148 -14.03 0.95 -4.18
C GLU A 148 -12.79 0.25 -4.77
N LEU A 149 -12.98 -0.96 -5.33
CA LEU A 149 -11.93 -1.75 -5.95
C LEU A 149 -11.94 -1.59 -7.47
N PRO A 150 -10.78 -1.76 -8.15
CA PRO A 150 -10.74 -1.73 -9.60
C PRO A 150 -11.44 -2.95 -10.20
N ALA A 151 -12.07 -2.79 -11.35
CA ALA A 151 -12.57 -3.92 -12.12
C ALA A 151 -11.41 -4.84 -12.56
N ALA A 152 -11.73 -6.13 -12.76
CA ALA A 152 -10.75 -7.08 -13.30
C ALA A 152 -10.27 -6.64 -14.70
N ASP A 153 -11.21 -6.29 -15.54
CA ASP A 153 -10.94 -5.75 -16.89
C ASP A 153 -11.12 -4.23 -16.86
N VAL A 154 -10.10 -3.50 -17.30
CA VAL A 154 -10.06 -2.04 -17.30
C VAL A 154 -9.52 -1.53 -18.64
N GLU A 155 -9.89 -0.29 -19.01
CA GLU A 155 -9.23 0.39 -20.10
C GLU A 155 -7.78 0.71 -19.70
N LEU A 156 -6.82 0.23 -20.48
CA LEU A 156 -5.41 0.35 -20.20
C LEU A 156 -4.87 1.74 -20.56
N LEU A 157 -3.88 2.21 -19.83
CA LEU A 157 -3.13 3.41 -20.19
C LEU A 157 -2.42 3.25 -21.54
N PRO A 158 -2.19 4.35 -22.28
CA PRO A 158 -1.48 4.29 -23.56
C PRO A 158 -0.09 3.68 -23.42
N LEU A 159 0.22 2.72 -24.29
CA LEU A 159 1.55 2.14 -24.37
C LEU A 159 2.49 3.02 -25.22
N ASN A 160 3.69 3.25 -24.73
CA ASN A 160 4.76 3.79 -25.58
C ASN A 160 5.36 2.65 -26.42
N GLU A 161 4.84 2.49 -27.63
CA GLU A 161 5.21 1.39 -28.55
C GLU A 161 6.70 1.39 -28.90
N VAL A 162 7.36 2.55 -28.98
CA VAL A 162 8.79 2.63 -29.31
C VAL A 162 9.62 2.05 -28.17
N THR A 163 9.39 2.49 -26.96
CA THR A 163 10.12 2.03 -25.78
C THR A 163 9.83 0.55 -25.49
N GLU A 164 8.57 0.13 -25.67
CA GLU A 164 8.19 -1.27 -25.42
C GLU A 164 8.82 -2.20 -26.48
N LYS A 165 8.83 -1.80 -27.74
CA LYS A 165 9.50 -2.57 -28.79
C LYS A 165 10.98 -2.78 -28.48
N GLN A 166 11.70 -1.71 -28.11
CA GLN A 166 13.13 -1.79 -27.73
C GLN A 166 13.36 -2.73 -26.54
N ARG A 167 12.49 -2.65 -25.52
CA ARG A 167 12.55 -3.53 -24.35
C ARG A 167 12.31 -5.00 -24.75
N ALA A 168 11.25 -5.25 -25.55
CA ALA A 168 10.86 -6.59 -25.96
C ALA A 168 11.94 -7.24 -26.84
N GLU A 169 12.49 -6.49 -27.80
CA GLU A 169 13.58 -6.96 -28.67
C GLU A 169 14.83 -7.33 -27.84
N ALA A 170 15.25 -6.48 -26.89
CA ALA A 170 16.38 -6.76 -26.02
C ALA A 170 16.17 -8.00 -25.15
N VAL A 171 14.97 -8.19 -24.60
CA VAL A 171 14.64 -9.39 -23.81
C VAL A 171 14.58 -10.64 -24.67
N GLN A 172 13.98 -10.56 -25.87
CA GLN A 172 13.90 -11.65 -26.82
C GLN A 172 15.32 -12.09 -27.29
N GLU A 173 16.18 -11.14 -27.60
CA GLU A 173 17.55 -11.43 -28.05
C GLU A 173 18.37 -12.14 -26.96
N ASN A 174 18.28 -11.64 -25.72
CA ASN A 174 19.09 -12.18 -24.62
C ASN A 174 18.54 -13.49 -24.04
N PHE A 175 17.21 -13.67 -24.02
CA PHE A 175 16.58 -14.75 -23.23
C PHE A 175 15.58 -15.61 -24.01
N GLY A 176 15.27 -15.28 -25.27
CA GLY A 176 14.28 -16.00 -26.05
C GLY A 176 14.58 -17.48 -26.24
N GLN A 177 15.85 -17.84 -26.35
CA GLN A 177 16.28 -19.23 -26.45
C GLN A 177 16.36 -19.95 -25.10
N VAL A 178 16.46 -19.19 -24.00
CA VAL A 178 16.61 -19.75 -22.64
C VAL A 178 15.25 -20.03 -22.00
N ALA A 179 14.32 -19.09 -22.10
CA ALA A 179 13.02 -19.17 -21.43
C ALA A 179 11.91 -18.47 -22.24
N PRO A 180 11.49 -19.05 -23.39
CA PRO A 180 10.54 -18.41 -24.31
C PRO A 180 9.19 -18.08 -23.64
N GLY A 181 8.69 -18.92 -22.74
CA GLY A 181 7.47 -18.65 -22.00
C GLY A 181 7.58 -17.44 -21.07
N VAL A 182 8.72 -17.25 -20.39
CA VAL A 182 8.98 -16.07 -19.57
C VAL A 182 9.00 -14.82 -20.45
N VAL A 183 9.66 -14.85 -21.59
CA VAL A 183 9.74 -13.74 -22.54
C VAL A 183 8.35 -13.37 -23.06
N GLN A 184 7.55 -14.37 -23.43
CA GLN A 184 6.16 -14.16 -23.87
C GLN A 184 5.34 -13.46 -22.78
N TYR A 185 5.24 -14.02 -21.57
CA TYR A 185 4.45 -13.42 -20.49
C TYR A 185 4.99 -12.06 -20.05
N THR A 186 6.29 -11.83 -20.14
CA THR A 186 6.87 -10.50 -19.89
C THR A 186 6.32 -9.47 -20.87
N THR A 187 6.17 -9.81 -22.12
CA THR A 187 5.63 -8.90 -23.15
C THR A 187 4.12 -8.80 -23.06
N ASP A 188 3.41 -9.92 -23.13
CA ASP A 188 1.97 -9.94 -23.35
C ASP A 188 1.18 -9.55 -22.09
N VAL A 189 1.67 -9.96 -20.91
CA VAL A 189 0.95 -9.75 -19.64
C VAL A 189 1.62 -8.69 -18.77
N LEU A 190 2.94 -8.78 -18.55
CA LEU A 190 3.59 -7.87 -17.61
C LEU A 190 3.59 -6.42 -18.15
N PHE A 191 4.11 -6.17 -19.35
CA PHE A 191 4.28 -4.82 -19.87
C PHE A 191 3.14 -4.30 -20.73
N ARG A 192 2.36 -5.17 -21.39
CA ARG A 192 1.22 -4.77 -22.22
C ARG A 192 -0.12 -4.80 -21.49
N ASP A 193 -0.18 -5.29 -20.25
CA ASP A 193 -1.37 -5.26 -19.40
C ASP A 193 -1.05 -4.69 -18.03
N LEU A 194 -0.43 -5.45 -17.13
CA LEU A 194 -0.25 -5.08 -15.71
C LEU A 194 0.34 -3.68 -15.51
N TRP A 195 1.39 -3.33 -16.25
CA TRP A 195 2.02 -2.01 -16.15
C TRP A 195 1.16 -0.86 -16.66
N LEU A 196 0.13 -1.15 -17.43
CA LEU A 196 -0.78 -0.18 -18.04
C LEU A 196 -2.10 -0.03 -17.30
N ARG A 197 -2.35 -0.82 -16.26
CA ARG A 197 -3.57 -0.71 -15.47
C ARG A 197 -3.62 0.63 -14.72
N PRO A 198 -4.72 1.43 -14.86
CA PRO A 198 -4.77 2.81 -14.35
C PRO A 198 -5.00 2.92 -12.84
N GLY A 199 -5.45 1.85 -12.18
CA GLY A 199 -5.79 1.85 -10.75
C GLY A 199 -4.62 2.14 -9.81
N LEU A 200 -3.38 2.05 -10.29
CA LEU A 200 -2.17 2.51 -9.61
C LEU A 200 -1.36 3.38 -10.57
N ALA A 201 -1.09 4.62 -10.18
CA ALA A 201 -0.35 5.56 -11.01
C ALA A 201 1.03 5.01 -11.42
N PRO A 202 1.53 5.29 -12.64
CA PRO A 202 2.82 4.76 -13.12
C PRO A 202 3.99 5.05 -12.17
N ARG A 203 4.01 6.23 -11.53
CA ARG A 203 4.99 6.58 -10.50
C ARG A 203 4.94 5.63 -9.31
N ASP A 204 3.73 5.41 -8.77
CA ASP A 204 3.54 4.58 -7.58
C ASP A 204 3.79 3.09 -7.90
N ARG A 205 3.39 2.64 -9.08
CA ARG A 205 3.71 1.29 -9.57
C ARG A 205 5.23 1.05 -9.65
N SER A 206 5.96 2.06 -10.10
CA SER A 206 7.43 2.03 -10.11
C SER A 206 8.02 2.06 -8.69
N LEU A 207 7.45 2.85 -7.78
CA LEU A 207 7.85 2.89 -6.37
C LEU A 207 7.68 1.53 -5.69
N VAL A 208 6.53 0.86 -5.93
CA VAL A 208 6.26 -0.52 -5.47
C VAL A 208 7.33 -1.48 -5.99
N THR A 209 7.64 -1.42 -7.28
CA THR A 209 8.63 -2.31 -7.91
C THR A 209 10.02 -2.12 -7.30
N VAL A 210 10.51 -0.90 -7.24
CA VAL A 210 11.84 -0.59 -6.68
C VAL A 210 11.93 -1.04 -5.22
N SER A 211 10.88 -0.81 -4.44
CA SER A 211 10.82 -1.22 -3.03
C SER A 211 10.90 -2.75 -2.87
N ALA A 212 10.15 -3.49 -3.68
CA ALA A 212 10.18 -4.95 -3.68
C ALA A 212 11.54 -5.52 -4.12
N LEU A 213 12.16 -4.93 -5.15
CA LEU A 213 13.49 -5.35 -5.62
C LEU A 213 14.56 -5.17 -4.53
N VAL A 214 14.57 -4.02 -3.85
CA VAL A 214 15.49 -3.80 -2.72
C VAL A 214 15.20 -4.78 -1.58
N ALA A 215 13.92 -4.98 -1.24
CA ALA A 215 13.51 -5.87 -0.16
C ALA A 215 13.98 -7.32 -0.40
N ASN A 216 13.94 -7.78 -1.64
CA ASN A 216 14.31 -9.14 -2.04
C ASN A 216 15.79 -9.26 -2.50
N GLY A 217 16.58 -8.18 -2.40
CA GLY A 217 17.99 -8.18 -2.79
C GLY A 217 18.24 -8.33 -4.31
N GLN A 218 17.25 -7.98 -5.14
CA GLN A 218 17.32 -8.10 -6.61
C GLN A 218 18.03 -6.89 -7.24
N VAL A 219 19.29 -6.71 -6.88
CA VAL A 219 20.07 -5.49 -7.22
C VAL A 219 20.24 -5.30 -8.73
N ALA A 220 20.41 -6.38 -9.48
CA ALA A 220 20.65 -6.32 -10.94
C ALA A 220 19.49 -5.65 -11.72
N GLN A 221 18.25 -5.71 -11.22
CA GLN A 221 17.07 -5.12 -11.84
C GLN A 221 16.83 -3.67 -11.44
N ILE A 222 17.46 -3.20 -10.37
CA ILE A 222 17.25 -1.84 -9.82
C ILE A 222 17.54 -0.74 -10.85
N PRO A 223 18.64 -0.74 -11.62
CA PRO A 223 18.92 0.36 -12.53
C PRO A 223 17.81 0.61 -13.55
N TYR A 224 17.25 -0.44 -14.14
CA TYR A 224 16.13 -0.31 -15.08
C TYR A 224 14.89 0.27 -14.41
N HIS A 225 14.45 -0.31 -13.30
CA HIS A 225 13.23 0.10 -12.61
C HIS A 225 13.35 1.45 -11.90
N LEU A 226 14.52 1.81 -11.38
CA LEU A 226 14.74 3.13 -10.79
C LEU A 226 14.73 4.22 -11.85
N ASN A 227 15.35 3.99 -13.04
CA ASN A 227 15.23 4.93 -14.15
C ASN A 227 13.78 5.13 -14.54
N ARG A 228 13.00 4.05 -14.70
CA ARG A 228 11.57 4.11 -14.99
C ARG A 228 10.78 4.84 -13.89
N ALA A 229 11.11 4.65 -12.62
CA ALA A 229 10.49 5.38 -11.52
C ALA A 229 10.71 6.89 -11.63
N MET A 230 11.93 7.30 -11.94
CA MET A 230 12.27 8.71 -12.13
C MET A 230 11.63 9.30 -13.40
N ASP A 231 11.55 8.55 -14.49
CA ASP A 231 10.85 8.96 -15.70
C ASP A 231 9.33 9.14 -15.43
N ASN A 232 8.78 8.37 -14.52
CA ASN A 232 7.40 8.47 -14.06
C ASN A 232 7.20 9.51 -12.93
N GLY A 233 8.23 10.30 -12.58
CA GLY A 233 8.11 11.44 -11.68
C GLY A 233 8.62 11.24 -10.25
N LEU A 234 9.27 10.10 -9.94
CA LEU A 234 9.97 9.97 -8.65
C LEU A 234 11.20 10.89 -8.65
N THR A 235 11.25 11.82 -7.71
CA THR A 235 12.37 12.75 -7.59
C THR A 235 13.60 12.08 -6.97
N ARG A 236 14.78 12.69 -7.19
CA ARG A 236 16.04 12.27 -6.56
C ARG A 236 15.93 12.25 -5.03
N ALA A 237 15.30 13.27 -4.44
CA ALA A 237 15.13 13.37 -3.00
C ALA A 237 14.25 12.25 -2.45
N GLU A 238 13.13 11.97 -3.12
CA GLU A 238 12.24 10.86 -2.76
C GLU A 238 12.95 9.51 -2.92
N ALA A 239 13.65 9.27 -4.03
CA ALA A 239 14.41 8.03 -4.25
C ALA A 239 15.45 7.79 -3.14
N SER A 240 16.14 8.83 -2.69
CA SER A 240 17.06 8.75 -1.57
C SER A 240 16.35 8.42 -0.26
N GLU A 241 15.19 9.04 0.00
CA GLU A 241 14.44 8.81 1.23
C GLU A 241 13.73 7.44 1.23
N VAL A 242 13.39 6.90 0.05
CA VAL A 242 12.92 5.50 -0.09
C VAL A 242 13.95 4.52 0.47
N LEU A 243 15.25 4.70 0.19
CA LEU A 243 16.30 3.87 0.80
C LEU A 243 16.33 4.01 2.32
N THR A 244 16.09 5.22 2.84
CA THR A 244 16.01 5.45 4.30
C THR A 244 14.84 4.66 4.92
N GLN A 245 13.67 4.70 4.30
CA GLN A 245 12.50 3.91 4.75
C GLN A 245 12.79 2.41 4.67
N LEU A 246 13.37 1.94 3.57
CA LEU A 246 13.69 0.54 3.34
C LEU A 246 14.73 -0.01 4.33
N ALA A 247 15.63 0.81 4.85
CA ALA A 247 16.62 0.37 5.84
C ALA A 247 15.94 -0.21 7.10
N PHE A 248 14.81 0.36 7.52
CA PHE A 248 14.06 -0.10 8.68
C PHE A 248 13.18 -1.33 8.40
N TYR A 249 12.64 -1.46 7.21
CA TYR A 249 11.69 -2.53 6.87
C TYR A 249 12.30 -3.69 6.08
N ALA A 250 13.25 -3.42 5.19
CA ALA A 250 13.98 -4.44 4.45
C ALA A 250 15.31 -4.85 5.10
N GLY A 251 15.80 -4.03 6.04
CA GLY A 251 17.06 -4.21 6.74
C GLY A 251 18.25 -3.55 6.04
N TRP A 252 19.21 -3.07 6.83
CA TRP A 252 20.41 -2.38 6.38
C TRP A 252 21.21 -3.12 5.31
N PRO A 253 21.47 -4.44 5.41
CA PRO A 253 22.26 -5.14 4.39
C PRO A 253 21.64 -5.07 2.98
N ASN A 254 20.32 -5.20 2.85
CA ASN A 254 19.65 -5.08 1.57
C ASN A 254 19.81 -3.68 0.96
N VAL A 255 19.67 -2.65 1.80
CA VAL A 255 19.84 -1.26 1.36
C VAL A 255 21.29 -0.98 0.95
N PHE A 256 22.26 -1.41 1.75
CA PHE A 256 23.68 -1.23 1.38
C PHE A 256 24.06 -1.96 0.09
N SER A 257 23.49 -3.13 -0.15
CA SER A 257 23.65 -3.85 -1.43
C SER A 257 23.03 -3.09 -2.61
N ALA A 258 21.91 -2.40 -2.40
CA ALA A 258 21.23 -1.61 -3.43
C ALA A 258 21.86 -0.25 -3.70
N MET A 259 22.54 0.36 -2.70
CA MET A 259 23.09 1.72 -2.80
C MET A 259 24.01 1.97 -4.00
N PRO A 260 24.90 1.06 -4.42
CA PRO A 260 25.71 1.26 -5.63
C PRO A 260 24.86 1.47 -6.88
N ALA A 261 23.82 0.66 -7.07
CA ALA A 261 22.90 0.78 -8.21
C ALA A 261 22.12 2.11 -8.19
N PHE A 262 21.64 2.53 -7.01
CA PHE A 262 21.02 3.84 -6.84
C PHE A 262 22.00 4.99 -7.16
N LYS A 263 23.21 4.94 -6.62
CA LYS A 263 24.25 5.93 -6.90
C LYS A 263 24.49 6.06 -8.40
N ASP A 264 24.68 4.95 -9.10
CA ASP A 264 24.95 4.95 -10.54
C ASP A 264 23.83 5.58 -11.36
N VAL A 265 22.57 5.32 -11.01
CA VAL A 265 21.40 5.93 -11.67
C VAL A 265 21.30 7.41 -11.32
N LEU A 266 21.35 7.75 -10.04
CA LEU A 266 21.17 9.14 -9.58
C LEU A 266 22.27 10.07 -10.06
N MET A 267 23.52 9.60 -10.15
CA MET A 267 24.65 10.43 -10.62
C MET A 267 24.65 10.67 -12.14
N LYS A 268 24.00 9.81 -12.93
CA LYS A 268 23.90 9.95 -14.39
C LYS A 268 22.73 10.85 -14.82
N ARG A 269 21.81 11.17 -13.92
CA ARG A 269 20.65 12.01 -14.22
C ARG A 269 20.89 13.46 -13.80
N PRO A 270 20.45 14.45 -14.59
CA PRO A 270 20.51 15.86 -14.19
C PRO A 270 19.71 16.08 -12.89
N SER A 271 20.12 17.07 -12.13
CA SER A 271 19.51 17.46 -10.86
C SER A 271 18.15 18.09 -11.07
#